data_64212ef731a9f518cf35a514b70e1750
#
_entry.id   64212ef731a9f518cf35a514b70e1750
#
_cell.length_a   1.000
_cell.length_b   1.000
_cell.length_c   1.000
_cell.angle_alpha   90.00
_cell.angle_beta   90.00
_cell.angle_gamma   90.00
#
_symmetry.space_group_name_H-M   'P 1'
#
loop_
_entity.id
_entity.type
_entity.pdbx_description
1 polymer ?
#
loop_
_entity_poly.entity_id
_entity_poly.type
_entity_poly.pdbx_seq_one_letter_code
_entity_poly.pdbx_strand_id
1 'polypeptide(L)'
;MRYKKIIELLPACALLSLLLSANGACSSGQASNKQEKVVVTDTITAFALPTIPTMLNTPELRADYLARHYWDNVNFTDTNYIHHPEVTEQAWVNFIDILRLVPASTGDTALKTLFAQAEKEKKCYMYLTSLADKYLYDPNSPMRNEELYISVLDAMLKSSVMDDTEK
;
A
#
# COMPACT_ATOMS: atom_id res chain seq x y z
N MET A 1 1.12 -12.09 -31.19
CA MET A 1 0.11 -13.00 -31.79
C MET A 1 -0.62 -13.71 -30.65
N ARG A 2 -1.95 -13.67 -30.68
CA ARG A 2 -2.90 -14.49 -29.91
C ARG A 2 -3.06 -14.18 -28.42
N TYR A 3 -3.89 -13.18 -28.11
CA TYR A 3 -4.89 -13.26 -27.07
C TYR A 3 -6.14 -12.53 -27.57
N LYS A 4 -6.97 -13.25 -28.30
CA LYS A 4 -8.36 -12.90 -28.59
C LYS A 4 -9.23 -14.05 -28.09
N LYS A 5 -10.37 -13.68 -27.46
CA LYS A 5 -11.53 -14.49 -27.07
C LYS A 5 -11.44 -15.19 -25.71
N ILE A 6 -12.16 -14.63 -24.76
CA ILE A 6 -13.30 -15.31 -24.11
C ILE A 6 -14.17 -14.18 -23.53
N ILE A 7 -15.08 -13.68 -24.32
CA ILE A 7 -16.33 -13.04 -23.93
C ILE A 7 -17.39 -13.90 -24.60
N GLU A 8 -18.27 -14.47 -23.80
CA GLU A 8 -19.62 -14.95 -24.04
C GLU A 8 -19.86 -16.24 -23.26
N LEU A 9 -20.65 -16.17 -22.22
CA LEU A 9 -21.88 -16.90 -22.04
C LEU A 9 -22.53 -16.56 -20.69
N LEU A 10 -23.51 -15.67 -20.75
CA LEU A 10 -24.64 -15.67 -19.82
C LEU A 10 -25.68 -16.65 -20.36
N PRO A 11 -26.41 -17.35 -19.48
CA PRO A 11 -27.84 -17.36 -19.68
C PRO A 11 -28.61 -16.85 -18.45
N ALA A 12 -29.54 -16.00 -18.77
CA ALA A 12 -30.66 -15.60 -17.95
C ALA A 12 -31.57 -16.81 -17.68
N CYS A 13 -32.12 -16.90 -16.47
CA CYS A 13 -33.38 -17.55 -16.14
C CYS A 13 -34.01 -16.81 -14.97
N ALA A 14 -34.88 -16.20 -15.24
CA ALA A 14 -36.24 -15.69 -15.11
C ALA A 14 -37.12 -16.48 -14.10
N LEU A 15 -37.76 -15.64 -13.28
CA LEU A 15 -39.19 -15.64 -12.88
C LEU A 15 -39.71 -16.62 -11.85
N LEU A 16 -40.36 -16.00 -10.86
CA LEU A 16 -41.70 -16.21 -10.35
C LEU A 16 -41.92 -17.26 -9.24
N SER A 17 -42.25 -16.77 -8.06
CA SER A 17 -43.58 -17.06 -7.46
C SER A 17 -43.79 -16.34 -6.12
N LEU A 18 -44.84 -15.57 -6.15
CA LEU A 18 -45.60 -14.98 -5.03
C LEU A 18 -46.29 -16.09 -4.25
N LEU A 19 -46.28 -16.08 -2.91
CA LEU A 19 -47.43 -16.49 -2.08
C LEU A 19 -47.38 -15.84 -0.70
N LEU A 20 -48.44 -15.08 -0.42
CA LEU A 20 -48.84 -14.58 0.89
C LEU A 20 -49.17 -15.72 1.85
N SER A 21 -48.81 -15.57 3.12
CA SER A 21 -49.61 -16.08 4.23
C SER A 21 -49.32 -15.24 5.47
N ALA A 22 -50.29 -14.48 5.88
CA ALA A 22 -50.40 -13.84 7.19
C ALA A 22 -50.79 -14.90 8.22
N ASN A 23 -50.19 -14.88 9.40
CA ASN A 23 -50.88 -15.10 10.67
C ASN A 23 -49.99 -14.69 11.84
N GLY A 24 -50.55 -13.86 12.71
CA GLY A 24 -49.95 -13.30 13.88
C GLY A 24 -49.90 -14.25 15.07
N ALA A 25 -49.00 -13.97 15.97
CA ALA A 25 -49.15 -14.17 17.41
C ALA A 25 -48.15 -13.30 18.16
N CYS A 26 -48.63 -12.42 19.00
CA CYS A 26 -47.88 -11.69 19.98
C CYS A 26 -47.25 -12.62 21.00
N SER A 27 -45.94 -12.48 21.23
CA SER A 27 -45.32 -12.90 22.48
C SER A 27 -44.23 -11.88 22.85
N SER A 28 -44.44 -11.24 23.96
CA SER A 28 -43.52 -10.33 24.63
C SER A 28 -42.27 -11.09 25.07
N GLY A 29 -41.14 -10.83 24.36
CA GLY A 29 -39.82 -11.30 24.75
C GLY A 29 -38.87 -10.12 24.71
N GLN A 30 -38.29 -9.77 25.86
CA GLN A 30 -37.26 -8.77 26.00
C GLN A 30 -36.11 -9.01 25.01
N ALA A 31 -36.01 -8.16 24.02
CA ALA A 31 -34.84 -8.13 23.15
C ALA A 31 -33.69 -7.47 23.94
N SER A 32 -32.81 -8.29 24.47
CA SER A 32 -31.48 -7.89 24.90
C SER A 32 -30.76 -7.31 23.67
N ASN A 33 -30.61 -5.99 23.66
CA ASN A 33 -29.89 -5.27 22.63
C ASN A 33 -28.38 -5.55 22.79
N LYS A 34 -27.94 -6.70 22.29
CA LYS A 34 -26.53 -7.00 22.11
C LYS A 34 -26.07 -6.13 20.94
N GLN A 35 -25.59 -4.94 21.25
CA GLN A 35 -24.83 -4.14 20.28
C GLN A 35 -23.64 -4.98 19.84
N GLU A 36 -23.79 -5.62 18.72
CA GLU A 36 -22.70 -6.21 17.98
C GLU A 36 -21.80 -5.03 17.57
N LYS A 37 -20.69 -4.90 18.28
CA LYS A 37 -19.64 -3.95 17.94
C LYS A 37 -19.13 -4.38 16.58
N VAL A 38 -19.63 -3.74 15.51
CA VAL A 38 -19.06 -3.86 14.17
C VAL A 38 -17.63 -3.34 14.30
N VAL A 39 -16.71 -4.25 14.42
CA VAL A 39 -15.28 -3.96 14.22
C VAL A 39 -15.18 -3.67 12.73
N VAL A 40 -15.25 -2.40 12.37
CA VAL A 40 -14.82 -1.95 11.05
C VAL A 40 -13.30 -2.17 11.02
N THR A 41 -12.91 -3.33 10.55
CA THR A 41 -11.53 -3.57 10.14
C THR A 41 -11.38 -2.72 8.89
N ASP A 42 -10.73 -1.56 9.00
CA ASP A 42 -10.28 -0.79 7.83
C ASP A 42 -9.28 -1.67 7.07
N THR A 43 -9.81 -2.48 6.17
CA THR A 43 -9.00 -3.32 5.30
C THR A 43 -8.43 -2.42 4.22
N ILE A 44 -7.11 -2.23 4.23
CA ILE A 44 -6.40 -1.51 3.17
C ILE A 44 -6.53 -2.35 1.89
N THR A 45 -7.38 -1.91 0.97
CA THR A 45 -7.65 -2.61 -0.29
C THR A 45 -6.84 -2.08 -1.46
N ALA A 46 -6.31 -0.86 -1.35
CA ALA A 46 -5.53 -0.21 -2.39
C ALA A 46 -4.57 0.84 -1.80
N PHE A 47 -3.46 1.05 -2.49
CA PHE A 47 -2.52 2.11 -2.16
C PHE A 47 -3.02 3.46 -2.71
N ALA A 48 -3.09 4.48 -1.85
CA ALA A 48 -3.59 5.81 -2.21
C ALA A 48 -2.45 6.69 -2.77
N LEU A 49 -2.35 6.77 -4.09
CA LEU A 49 -1.38 7.64 -4.76
C LEU A 49 -1.73 9.14 -4.56
N PRO A 50 -0.73 10.03 -4.54
CA PRO A 50 -0.96 11.48 -4.52
C PRO A 50 -1.58 11.94 -5.85
N THR A 51 -2.42 12.98 -5.77
CA THR A 51 -2.96 13.61 -6.96
C THR A 51 -1.90 14.50 -7.62
N ILE A 52 -1.53 14.18 -8.86
CA ILE A 52 -0.54 14.96 -9.62
C ILE A 52 -1.18 16.26 -10.11
N PRO A 53 -0.59 17.44 -9.81
CA PRO A 53 -1.10 18.73 -10.32
C PRO A 53 -1.13 18.76 -11.85
N THR A 54 -2.23 19.27 -12.43
CA THR A 54 -2.44 19.29 -13.88
C THR A 54 -1.43 20.16 -14.64
N MET A 55 -0.80 21.12 -13.95
CA MET A 55 0.27 21.94 -14.51
C MET A 55 1.56 21.17 -14.80
N LEU A 56 1.77 20.02 -14.17
CA LEU A 56 2.90 19.12 -14.43
C LEU A 56 2.60 18.30 -15.67
N ASN A 57 2.92 18.86 -16.84
CA ASN A 57 2.49 18.33 -18.14
C ASN A 57 3.55 17.49 -18.86
N THR A 58 4.78 17.37 -18.31
CA THR A 58 5.81 16.48 -18.87
C THR A 58 6.00 15.23 -18.01
N PRO A 59 6.42 14.11 -18.62
CA PRO A 59 6.70 12.87 -17.88
C PRO A 59 7.73 13.07 -16.75
N GLU A 60 8.78 13.86 -17.00
CA GLU A 60 9.88 14.12 -16.05
C GLU A 60 9.36 14.89 -14.81
N LEU A 61 8.57 15.95 -15.01
CA LEU A 61 7.97 16.71 -13.91
C LEU A 61 7.00 15.85 -13.09
N ARG A 62 6.26 14.97 -13.74
CA ARG A 62 5.35 14.04 -13.07
C ARG A 62 6.09 12.99 -12.28
N ALA A 63 7.19 12.45 -12.83
CA ALA A 63 8.05 11.49 -12.15
C ALA A 63 8.74 12.11 -10.92
N ASP A 64 9.30 13.33 -11.04
CA ASP A 64 9.91 14.04 -9.91
C ASP A 64 8.88 14.33 -8.81
N TYR A 65 7.68 14.76 -9.17
CA TYR A 65 6.59 14.97 -8.22
C TYR A 65 6.20 13.67 -7.51
N LEU A 66 5.98 12.59 -8.26
CA LEU A 66 5.63 11.30 -7.69
C LEU A 66 6.74 10.75 -6.79
N ALA A 67 8.02 10.87 -7.18
CA ALA A 67 9.13 10.43 -6.33
C ALA A 67 9.11 11.11 -4.96
N ARG A 68 8.79 12.40 -4.90
CA ARG A 68 8.79 13.18 -3.65
C ARG A 68 7.55 12.99 -2.79
N HIS A 69 6.40 12.70 -3.41
CA HIS A 69 5.09 12.71 -2.77
C HIS A 69 4.41 11.33 -2.71
N TYR A 70 5.10 10.28 -3.15
CA TYR A 70 4.51 8.95 -3.33
C TYR A 70 3.85 8.42 -2.07
N TRP A 71 4.46 8.67 -0.91
CA TRP A 71 4.05 8.16 0.38
C TRP A 71 3.25 9.15 1.25
N ASP A 72 2.93 10.35 0.73
CA ASP A 72 2.27 11.40 1.52
C ASP A 72 0.90 11.00 2.08
N ASN A 73 0.19 10.12 1.39
CA ASN A 73 -1.13 9.63 1.82
C ASN A 73 -1.07 8.44 2.77
N VAL A 74 0.13 7.98 3.15
CA VAL A 74 0.30 6.83 4.03
C VAL A 74 0.38 7.28 5.49
N ASN A 75 -0.47 6.70 6.32
CA ASN A 75 -0.34 6.85 7.77
C ASN A 75 0.59 5.75 8.33
N PHE A 76 1.86 6.07 8.53
CA PHE A 76 2.85 5.12 9.05
C PHE A 76 2.61 4.68 10.49
N THR A 77 1.69 5.28 11.24
CA THR A 77 1.27 4.76 12.55
C THR A 77 0.28 3.61 12.43
N ASP A 78 -0.27 3.38 11.24
CA ASP A 78 -1.19 2.29 10.94
C ASP A 78 -0.40 1.04 10.52
N THR A 79 -0.31 0.05 11.41
CA THR A 79 0.38 -1.21 11.14
C THR A 79 -0.36 -2.12 10.17
N ASN A 80 -1.57 -1.79 9.72
CA ASN A 80 -2.28 -2.58 8.71
C ASN A 80 -1.49 -2.68 7.41
N TYR A 81 -0.69 -1.67 7.06
CA TYR A 81 0.17 -1.71 5.87
C TYR A 81 1.15 -2.89 5.87
N ILE A 82 1.68 -3.32 7.02
CA ILE A 82 2.58 -4.48 7.09
C ILE A 82 1.82 -5.82 7.04
N HIS A 83 0.50 -5.80 7.25
CA HIS A 83 -0.35 -6.99 7.18
C HIS A 83 -1.00 -7.19 5.80
N HIS A 84 -0.80 -6.23 4.89
CA HIS A 84 -1.26 -6.28 3.50
C HIS A 84 -0.08 -6.16 2.52
N PRO A 85 0.83 -7.16 2.48
CA PRO A 85 2.03 -7.12 1.65
C PRO A 85 1.69 -6.97 0.15
N GLU A 86 0.57 -7.52 -0.31
CA GLU A 86 0.09 -7.37 -1.69
C GLU A 86 -0.13 -5.91 -2.09
N VAL A 87 -0.46 -5.04 -1.13
CA VAL A 87 -0.63 -3.59 -1.36
C VAL A 87 0.68 -2.86 -1.16
N THR A 88 1.34 -3.06 -0.02
CA THR A 88 2.52 -2.27 0.38
C THR A 88 3.76 -2.67 -0.39
N GLU A 89 3.97 -3.96 -0.64
CA GLU A 89 5.10 -4.45 -1.42
C GLU A 89 4.97 -4.04 -2.90
N GLN A 90 3.75 -4.08 -3.46
CA GLN A 90 3.52 -3.56 -4.81
C GLN A 90 3.75 -2.06 -4.89
N ALA A 91 3.32 -1.30 -3.87
CA ALA A 91 3.60 0.13 -3.79
C ALA A 91 5.10 0.42 -3.72
N TRP A 92 5.87 -0.37 -2.96
CA TRP A 92 7.32 -0.30 -2.90
C TRP A 92 7.96 -0.52 -4.27
N VAL A 93 7.58 -1.59 -4.96
CA VAL A 93 8.09 -1.90 -6.31
C VAL A 93 7.82 -0.75 -7.28
N ASN A 94 6.59 -0.25 -7.31
CA ASN A 94 6.21 0.89 -8.15
C ASN A 94 7.01 2.16 -7.81
N PHE A 95 7.25 2.40 -6.51
CA PHE A 95 8.07 3.53 -6.05
C PHE A 95 9.51 3.42 -6.55
N ILE A 96 10.15 2.26 -6.42
CA ILE A 96 11.52 2.05 -6.90
C ILE A 96 11.59 2.24 -8.43
N ASP A 97 10.58 1.81 -9.18
CA ASP A 97 10.54 2.06 -10.63
C ASP A 97 10.46 3.55 -10.97
N ILE A 98 9.71 4.34 -10.17
CA ILE A 98 9.68 5.80 -10.32
C ILE A 98 11.04 6.42 -9.99
N LEU A 99 11.73 5.95 -8.95
CA LEU A 99 13.06 6.46 -8.59
C LEU A 99 14.11 6.27 -9.69
N ARG A 100 13.93 5.28 -10.56
CA ARG A 100 14.81 5.07 -11.75
C ARG A 100 14.59 6.11 -12.87
N LEU A 101 13.49 6.84 -12.82
CA LEU A 101 13.13 7.85 -13.83
C LEU A 101 13.53 9.27 -13.43
N VAL A 102 14.09 9.46 -12.25
CA VAL A 102 14.45 10.75 -11.68
C VAL A 102 15.96 10.83 -11.41
N PRO A 103 16.53 12.05 -11.25
CA PRO A 103 17.94 12.20 -10.85
C PRO A 103 18.24 11.48 -9.52
N ALA A 104 19.44 10.92 -9.39
CA ALA A 104 19.87 10.20 -8.19
C ALA A 104 19.66 11.02 -6.89
N SER A 105 19.91 12.33 -6.93
CA SER A 105 19.67 13.23 -5.78
C SER A 105 18.20 13.33 -5.38
N THR A 106 17.25 13.22 -6.34
CA THR A 106 15.82 13.15 -6.05
C THR A 106 15.48 11.82 -5.39
N GLY A 107 16.02 10.72 -5.91
CA GLY A 107 15.83 9.38 -5.35
C GLY A 107 16.36 9.27 -3.92
N ASP A 108 17.57 9.76 -3.66
CA ASP A 108 18.17 9.82 -2.33
C ASP A 108 17.28 10.60 -1.33
N THR A 109 16.85 11.81 -1.73
CA THR A 109 15.98 12.63 -0.89
C THR A 109 14.63 11.95 -0.62
N ALA A 110 14.03 11.33 -1.63
CA ALA A 110 12.74 10.66 -1.51
C ALA A 110 12.81 9.45 -0.55
N LEU A 111 13.85 8.62 -0.65
CA LEU A 111 14.08 7.51 0.27
C LEU A 111 14.32 7.99 1.70
N LYS A 112 15.18 8.98 1.90
CA LYS A 112 15.42 9.55 3.25
C LYS A 112 14.15 10.14 3.86
N THR A 113 13.32 10.78 3.06
CA THR A 113 12.01 11.31 3.50
C THR A 113 11.05 10.19 3.90
N LEU A 114 10.96 9.13 3.10
CA LEU A 114 10.14 7.96 3.40
C LEU A 114 10.55 7.34 4.75
N PHE A 115 11.83 7.06 4.93
CA PHE A 115 12.33 6.43 6.16
C PHE A 115 12.15 7.35 7.39
N ALA A 116 12.34 8.67 7.24
CA ALA A 116 12.05 9.63 8.30
C ALA A 116 10.55 9.66 8.69
N GLN A 117 9.65 9.51 7.72
CA GLN A 117 8.21 9.39 8.02
C GLN A 117 7.86 8.06 8.69
N ALA A 118 8.52 6.97 8.30
CA ALA A 118 8.31 5.64 8.85
C ALA A 118 8.80 5.49 10.29
N GLU A 119 9.69 6.36 10.79
CA GLU A 119 10.14 6.36 12.19
C GLU A 119 9.00 6.55 13.22
N LYS A 120 7.81 6.96 12.77
CA LYS A 120 6.62 7.06 13.64
C LYS A 120 6.19 5.70 14.22
N GLU A 121 6.51 4.59 13.54
CA GLU A 121 6.18 3.24 13.98
C GLU A 121 7.32 2.28 13.62
N LYS A 122 8.00 1.73 14.64
CA LYS A 122 9.15 0.83 14.45
C LYS A 122 8.84 -0.35 13.54
N LYS A 123 7.65 -0.95 13.66
CA LYS A 123 7.28 -2.12 12.83
C LYS A 123 7.20 -1.77 11.35
N CYS A 124 6.61 -0.61 11.03
CA CYS A 124 6.55 -0.11 9.65
C CYS A 124 7.96 0.19 9.11
N TYR A 125 8.80 0.82 9.95
CA TYR A 125 10.20 1.09 9.60
C TYR A 125 10.96 -0.19 9.26
N MET A 126 10.92 -1.19 10.14
CA MET A 126 11.60 -2.48 9.94
C MET A 126 11.06 -3.24 8.74
N TYR A 127 9.76 -3.14 8.47
CA TYR A 127 9.17 -3.76 7.29
C TYR A 127 9.71 -3.11 6.00
N LEU A 128 9.76 -1.78 5.92
CA LEU A 128 10.35 -1.08 4.76
C LEU A 128 11.83 -1.39 4.59
N THR A 129 12.59 -1.53 5.68
CA THR A 129 13.97 -1.98 5.64
C THR A 129 14.09 -3.36 5.01
N SER A 130 13.23 -4.31 5.41
CA SER A 130 13.22 -5.65 4.83
C SER A 130 12.86 -5.66 3.33
N LEU A 131 12.00 -4.74 2.89
CA LEU A 131 11.72 -4.56 1.46
C LEU A 131 12.93 -3.99 0.72
N ALA A 132 13.67 -3.04 1.32
CA ALA A 132 14.90 -2.52 0.74
C ALA A 132 15.94 -3.62 0.56
N ASP A 133 16.15 -4.47 1.56
CA ASP A 133 17.04 -5.62 1.48
C ASP A 133 16.62 -6.56 0.34
N LYS A 134 15.35 -6.93 0.32
CA LYS A 134 14.79 -7.87 -0.67
C LYS A 134 14.91 -7.36 -2.09
N TYR A 135 14.64 -6.08 -2.32
CA TYR A 135 14.54 -5.54 -3.68
C TYR A 135 15.80 -4.85 -4.16
N LEU A 136 16.52 -4.13 -3.30
CA LEU A 136 17.66 -3.32 -3.71
C LEU A 136 19.01 -3.98 -3.47
N TYR A 137 19.10 -4.92 -2.51
CA TYR A 137 20.37 -5.54 -2.13
C TYR A 137 20.50 -7.00 -2.56
N ASP A 138 19.44 -7.82 -2.46
CA ASP A 138 19.50 -9.26 -2.81
C ASP A 138 20.12 -9.44 -4.21
N PRO A 139 21.19 -10.25 -4.36
CA PRO A 139 21.86 -10.48 -5.63
C PRO A 139 20.97 -11.10 -6.71
N ASN A 140 19.88 -11.76 -6.31
CA ASN A 140 18.90 -12.35 -7.23
C ASN A 140 17.77 -11.38 -7.61
N SER A 141 17.72 -10.21 -6.98
CA SER A 141 16.67 -9.23 -7.29
C SER A 141 16.88 -8.59 -8.67
N PRO A 142 15.87 -8.61 -9.55
CA PRO A 142 15.94 -7.89 -10.83
C PRO A 142 15.92 -6.36 -10.64
N MET A 143 15.60 -5.90 -9.43
CA MET A 143 15.52 -4.49 -9.07
C MET A 143 16.75 -4.02 -8.27
N ARG A 144 17.78 -4.88 -8.12
CA ARG A 144 18.99 -4.53 -7.39
C ARG A 144 19.56 -3.19 -7.83
N ASN A 145 19.80 -2.31 -6.85
CA ASN A 145 20.33 -0.97 -7.07
C ASN A 145 21.09 -0.52 -5.81
N GLU A 146 22.41 -0.65 -5.86
CA GLU A 146 23.27 -0.35 -4.72
C GLU A 146 23.27 1.14 -4.38
N GLU A 147 23.10 2.03 -5.34
CA GLU A 147 23.06 3.48 -5.13
C GLU A 147 21.83 3.87 -4.29
N LEU A 148 20.65 3.36 -4.64
CA LEU A 148 19.43 3.55 -3.83
C LEU A 148 19.56 2.87 -2.48
N TYR A 149 20.20 1.70 -2.42
CA TYR A 149 20.38 0.98 -1.16
C TYR A 149 21.29 1.73 -0.18
N ILE A 150 22.35 2.41 -0.67
CA ILE A 150 23.19 3.27 0.16
C ILE A 150 22.36 4.39 0.82
N SER A 151 21.39 4.97 0.10
CA SER A 151 20.50 5.98 0.68
C SER A 151 19.65 5.42 1.83
N VAL A 152 19.23 4.15 1.73
CA VAL A 152 18.52 3.45 2.82
C VAL A 152 19.44 3.21 4.00
N LEU A 153 20.66 2.71 3.76
CA LEU A 153 21.66 2.50 4.83
C LEU A 153 21.99 3.80 5.57
N ASP A 154 22.13 4.90 4.83
CA ASP A 154 22.32 6.23 5.43
C ASP A 154 21.17 6.66 6.33
N ALA A 155 19.93 6.32 5.97
CA ALA A 155 18.75 6.57 6.80
C ALA A 155 18.75 5.67 8.04
N MET A 156 19.07 4.39 7.89
CA MET A 156 19.17 3.42 8.99
C MET A 156 20.20 3.83 10.04
N LEU A 157 21.39 4.24 9.61
CA LEU A 157 22.47 4.69 10.52
C LEU A 157 22.06 5.91 11.36
N LYS A 158 21.18 6.76 10.85
CA LYS A 158 20.68 7.96 11.52
C LYS A 158 19.39 7.74 12.30
N SER A 159 18.78 6.57 12.13
CA SER A 159 17.48 6.26 12.73
C SER A 159 17.54 6.24 14.25
N SER A 160 16.50 6.79 14.86
CA SER A 160 16.28 6.76 16.30
C SER A 160 15.51 5.53 16.79
N VAL A 161 14.86 4.80 15.85
CA VAL A 161 14.03 3.64 16.19
C VAL A 161 14.78 2.31 16.09
N MET A 162 15.96 2.31 15.50
CA MET A 162 16.88 1.17 15.44
C MET A 162 17.89 1.25 16.59
N ASP A 163 18.16 0.12 17.22
CA ASP A 163 19.25 0.01 18.18
C ASP A 163 20.61 -0.26 17.50
N ASP A 164 21.69 -0.26 18.27
CA ASP A 164 23.05 -0.40 17.73
C ASP A 164 23.34 -1.79 17.14
N THR A 165 22.49 -2.79 17.43
CA THR A 165 22.62 -4.13 16.84
C THR A 165 21.80 -4.28 15.57
N GLU A 166 20.83 -3.42 15.35
CA GLU A 166 19.98 -3.35 14.16
C GLU A 166 20.59 -2.49 13.05
N LYS A 167 21.57 -1.63 13.38
CA LYS A 167 22.32 -0.74 12.46
C LYS A 167 23.54 -1.44 11.89
#